data_a2f4b7e7a69ebc917f313ec4bbf44fac
#
_entry.id   a2f4b7e7a69ebc917f313ec4bbf44fac
#
_cell.length_a   1.000
_cell.length_b   1.000
_cell.length_c   1.000
_cell.angle_alpha   90.00
_cell.angle_beta   90.00
_cell.angle_gamma   90.00
#
_symmetry.space_group_name_H-M   'P 1'
#
loop_
_entity.id
_entity.type
_entity.pdbx_description
1 polymer ?
#
loop_
_entity_poly.entity_id
_entity_poly.type
_entity_poly.pdbx_seq_one_letter_code
_entity_poly.pdbx_strand_id
1 'polypeptide(L)'
;IRFYSGATGLKTGSTSKAKFCISATAERDGMHLIAVIMGAPTRDVRNEAAKTLLDWGFANYFVYSDGGADAGNVRVTGGVSETCACRYGEFSALLESSKRGRITVETELPEELAAPIAEGECVGRVIYKCGDETVGEGGIFAAEGVAKISYGGILMRIIRSFLLI
;
A
#
# COMPACT_ATOMS: atom_id res chain seq x y z
N ILE A 1 5.07 30.84 -2.88
CA ILE A 1 5.14 29.36 -3.00
C ILE A 1 5.42 28.89 -4.44
N ARG A 2 5.36 29.78 -5.43
CA ARG A 2 5.55 29.46 -6.85
C ARG A 2 6.88 28.71 -7.18
N PHE A 3 7.86 28.77 -6.28
CA PHE A 3 9.16 28.09 -6.40
C PHE A 3 9.40 27.06 -5.30
N TYR A 4 8.36 26.61 -4.60
CA TYR A 4 8.48 25.54 -3.63
C TYR A 4 8.46 24.18 -4.35
N SER A 5 9.45 23.34 -4.07
CA SER A 5 9.57 22.04 -4.72
C SER A 5 8.35 21.16 -4.45
N GLY A 6 7.74 20.63 -5.50
CA GLY A 6 6.53 19.81 -5.41
C GLY A 6 5.24 20.62 -5.26
N ALA A 7 5.26 21.95 -5.33
CA ALA A 7 4.03 22.75 -5.21
C ALA A 7 3.04 22.46 -6.34
N THR A 8 1.79 22.12 -5.98
CA THR A 8 0.69 21.78 -6.90
C THR A 8 -0.41 22.85 -6.93
N GLY A 9 -0.42 23.79 -6.00
CA GLY A 9 -1.38 24.91 -5.94
C GLY A 9 -1.57 25.38 -4.49
N LEU A 10 -2.66 26.01 -4.14
CA LEU A 10 -3.97 26.21 -4.73
C LEU A 10 -4.28 27.72 -4.89
N LYS A 11 -4.65 28.39 -3.76
CA LYS A 11 -5.27 29.72 -3.79
C LYS A 11 -4.71 30.66 -2.73
N THR A 12 -4.49 31.92 -3.12
CA THR A 12 -4.21 33.01 -2.18
C THR A 12 -5.40 33.96 -2.11
N GLY A 13 -5.57 34.60 -0.97
CA GLY A 13 -6.55 35.66 -0.76
C GLY A 13 -6.02 36.72 0.20
N SER A 14 -6.46 37.97 0.04
CA SER A 14 -6.17 39.00 0.99
C SER A 14 -7.27 40.04 1.00
N THR A 15 -7.62 40.54 2.19
CA THR A 15 -8.50 41.68 2.43
C THR A 15 -7.94 42.47 3.59
N SER A 16 -8.41 43.72 3.76
CA SER A 16 -8.01 44.55 4.90
C SER A 16 -8.31 43.88 6.25
N LYS A 17 -9.41 43.13 6.34
CA LYS A 17 -9.84 42.42 7.56
C LYS A 17 -9.19 41.05 7.71
N ALA A 18 -9.18 40.24 6.67
CA ALA A 18 -8.62 38.88 6.72
C ALA A 18 -7.10 38.82 6.55
N LYS A 19 -6.45 39.97 6.24
CA LYS A 19 -5.02 40.04 5.96
C LYS A 19 -4.60 39.08 4.83
N PHE A 20 -3.44 38.47 4.94
CA PHE A 20 -2.92 37.56 3.89
C PHE A 20 -3.18 36.11 4.24
N CYS A 21 -3.90 35.42 3.35
CA CYS A 21 -4.28 34.00 3.49
C CYS A 21 -3.77 33.20 2.30
N ILE A 22 -3.53 31.89 2.52
CA ILE A 22 -3.19 30.92 1.47
C ILE A 22 -3.70 29.54 1.87
N SER A 23 -4.18 28.80 0.87
CA SER A 23 -4.20 27.35 0.86
C SER A 23 -3.13 26.90 -0.12
N ALA A 24 -2.10 26.24 0.37
CA ALA A 24 -0.98 25.74 -0.41
C ALA A 24 -0.96 24.23 -0.40
N THR A 25 -0.70 23.62 -1.56
CA THR A 25 -0.55 22.17 -1.69
C THR A 25 0.79 21.84 -2.30
N ALA A 26 1.35 20.72 -1.85
CA ALA A 26 2.57 20.17 -2.41
C ALA A 26 2.54 18.64 -2.37
N GLU A 27 3.22 18.03 -3.32
CA GLU A 27 3.37 16.58 -3.43
C GLU A 27 4.84 16.21 -3.53
N ARG A 28 5.26 15.22 -2.74
CA ARG A 28 6.59 14.58 -2.83
C ARG A 28 6.46 13.11 -2.46
N ASP A 29 7.09 12.24 -3.21
CA ASP A 29 7.18 10.79 -2.94
C ASP A 29 5.81 10.16 -2.63
N GLY A 30 4.77 10.53 -3.39
CA GLY A 30 3.40 10.05 -3.22
C GLY A 30 2.64 10.64 -2.03
N MET A 31 3.26 11.55 -1.27
CA MET A 31 2.61 12.24 -0.15
C MET A 31 2.10 13.62 -0.58
N HIS A 32 0.79 13.83 -0.45
CA HIS A 32 0.13 15.11 -0.68
C HIS A 32 -0.09 15.82 0.64
N LEU A 33 0.38 17.07 0.75
CA LEU A 33 0.17 17.92 1.92
C LEU A 33 -0.58 19.19 1.55
N ILE A 34 -1.40 19.66 2.48
CA ILE A 34 -2.14 20.91 2.39
C ILE A 34 -1.80 21.76 3.60
N ALA A 35 -1.27 22.96 3.36
CA ALA A 35 -1.03 23.96 4.40
C ALA A 35 -1.98 25.15 4.22
N VAL A 36 -2.73 25.48 5.28
CA VAL A 36 -3.66 26.60 5.30
C VAL A 36 -3.16 27.65 6.28
N ILE A 37 -2.85 28.84 5.78
CA ILE A 37 -2.43 29.99 6.57
C ILE A 37 -3.51 31.07 6.47
N MET A 38 -3.92 31.60 7.59
CA MET A 38 -4.92 32.66 7.68
C MET A 38 -4.38 33.86 8.52
N GLY A 39 -4.73 35.06 8.11
CA GLY A 39 -4.48 36.27 8.91
C GLY A 39 -3.01 36.68 9.02
N ALA A 40 -2.11 36.25 8.14
CA ALA A 40 -0.71 36.65 8.17
C ALA A 40 -0.56 38.15 7.95
N PRO A 41 0.37 38.82 8.68
CA PRO A 41 0.52 40.27 8.60
C PRO A 41 1.05 40.74 7.25
N THR A 42 1.86 39.96 6.58
CA THR A 42 2.42 40.23 5.26
C THR A 42 2.37 39.03 4.33
N ARG A 43 2.56 39.29 3.05
CA ARG A 43 2.65 38.25 2.02
C ARG A 43 3.83 37.27 2.27
N ASP A 44 4.96 37.82 2.74
CA ASP A 44 6.17 37.03 2.96
C ASP A 44 6.03 36.13 4.18
N VAL A 45 5.51 36.62 5.30
CA VAL A 45 5.20 35.84 6.50
C VAL A 45 4.23 34.69 6.17
N ARG A 46 3.20 34.96 5.38
CA ARG A 46 2.27 33.96 4.90
C ARG A 46 2.97 32.83 4.11
N ASN A 47 3.84 33.23 3.18
CA ASN A 47 4.55 32.28 2.33
C ASN A 47 5.55 31.44 3.13
N GLU A 48 6.32 32.07 4.03
CA GLU A 48 7.27 31.37 4.88
C GLU A 48 6.57 30.39 5.85
N ALA A 49 5.46 30.82 6.47
CA ALA A 49 4.67 29.93 7.32
C ALA A 49 4.14 28.69 6.57
N ALA A 50 3.68 28.88 5.32
CA ALA A 50 3.22 27.75 4.50
C ALA A 50 4.38 26.80 4.13
N LYS A 51 5.56 27.33 3.78
CA LYS A 51 6.75 26.49 3.52
C LYS A 51 7.16 25.71 4.76
N THR A 52 7.25 26.38 5.90
CA THR A 52 7.64 25.75 7.17
C THR A 52 6.73 24.59 7.53
N LEU A 53 5.40 24.75 7.37
CA LEU A 53 4.46 23.67 7.64
C LEU A 53 4.61 22.51 6.65
N LEU A 54 4.77 22.78 5.37
CA LEU A 54 4.97 21.75 4.35
C LEU A 54 6.30 21.02 4.58
N ASP A 55 7.40 21.74 4.84
CA ASP A 55 8.70 21.15 5.13
C ASP A 55 8.65 20.29 6.39
N TRP A 56 7.96 20.75 7.45
CA TRP A 56 7.74 19.95 8.65
C TRP A 56 6.99 18.64 8.34
N GLY A 57 5.93 18.72 7.54
CA GLY A 57 5.17 17.54 7.16
C GLY A 57 6.01 16.52 6.38
N PHE A 58 6.75 16.98 5.36
CA PHE A 58 7.62 16.10 4.56
C PHE A 58 8.82 15.56 5.34
N ALA A 59 9.30 16.27 6.36
CA ALA A 59 10.38 15.80 7.22
C ALA A 59 9.93 14.73 8.22
N ASN A 60 8.70 14.85 8.74
CA ASN A 60 8.21 14.02 9.84
C ASN A 60 7.35 12.83 9.41
N TYR A 61 6.86 12.82 8.18
CA TYR A 61 6.00 11.76 7.67
C TYR A 61 6.50 11.22 6.32
N PHE A 62 6.08 10.01 6.00
CA PHE A 62 6.27 9.40 4.69
C PHE A 62 5.14 8.45 4.35
N VAL A 63 4.93 8.19 3.07
CA VAL A 63 4.02 7.15 2.59
C VAL A 63 4.81 5.85 2.53
N TYR A 64 4.39 4.87 3.33
CA TYR A 64 4.79 3.49 3.14
C TYR A 64 3.83 2.87 2.12
N SER A 65 4.35 2.19 1.12
CA SER A 65 3.57 1.47 0.13
C SER A 65 4.19 0.11 -0.12
N ASP A 66 3.34 -0.92 -0.09
CA ASP A 66 3.68 -2.26 -0.54
C ASP A 66 2.94 -2.51 -1.85
N GLY A 67 3.68 -2.52 -2.94
CA GLY A 67 3.16 -2.54 -4.32
C GLY A 67 2.69 -3.91 -4.83
N GLY A 68 2.06 -4.74 -3.99
CA GLY A 68 1.52 -6.02 -4.42
C GLY A 68 2.60 -7.08 -4.69
N ALA A 69 3.61 -7.15 -3.83
CA ALA A 69 4.70 -8.11 -3.92
C ALA A 69 4.20 -9.56 -3.87
N ASP A 70 5.03 -10.48 -4.36
CA ASP A 70 4.82 -11.92 -4.30
C ASP A 70 4.75 -12.38 -2.83
N ALA A 71 3.66 -13.06 -2.48
CA ALA A 71 3.43 -13.65 -1.16
C ALA A 71 3.82 -15.13 -1.11
N GLY A 72 4.38 -15.67 -2.19
CA GLY A 72 4.76 -17.06 -2.33
C GLY A 72 3.65 -17.97 -2.86
N ASN A 73 3.85 -19.28 -2.71
CA ASN A 73 2.93 -20.30 -3.18
C ASN A 73 2.34 -21.06 -2.00
N VAL A 74 1.03 -21.32 -2.07
CA VAL A 74 0.32 -22.19 -1.12
C VAL A 74 -0.01 -23.52 -1.81
N ARG A 75 0.10 -24.63 -1.08
CA ARG A 75 -0.28 -25.95 -1.55
C ARG A 75 -1.77 -26.03 -1.84
N VAL A 76 -2.17 -26.72 -2.93
CA VAL A 76 -3.57 -26.89 -3.30
C VAL A 76 -3.95 -28.36 -3.29
N THR A 77 -5.02 -28.69 -2.58
CA THR A 77 -5.62 -30.02 -2.56
C THR A 77 -6.80 -30.12 -3.52
N GLY A 78 -6.88 -31.22 -4.27
CA GLY A 78 -7.96 -31.47 -5.22
C GLY A 78 -7.97 -30.56 -6.46
N GLY A 79 -6.89 -29.85 -6.73
CA GLY A 79 -6.74 -28.96 -7.88
C GLY A 79 -6.04 -29.58 -9.08
N VAL A 80 -6.20 -28.96 -10.24
CA VAL A 80 -5.42 -29.27 -11.45
C VAL A 80 -3.94 -28.89 -11.27
N SER A 81 -3.66 -27.85 -10.50
CA SER A 81 -2.33 -27.46 -10.01
C SER A 81 -2.16 -27.90 -8.55
N GLU A 82 -0.93 -28.24 -8.15
CA GLU A 82 -0.58 -28.59 -6.78
C GLU A 82 -0.25 -27.38 -5.90
N THR A 83 -0.08 -26.22 -6.53
CA THR A 83 0.19 -24.95 -5.86
C THR A 83 -0.64 -23.83 -6.49
N CYS A 84 -0.88 -22.79 -5.72
CA CYS A 84 -1.47 -21.53 -6.12
C CYS A 84 -0.50 -20.40 -5.76
N ALA A 85 -0.11 -19.60 -6.74
CA ALA A 85 0.66 -18.39 -6.51
C ALA A 85 -0.21 -17.36 -5.80
N CYS A 86 0.35 -16.69 -4.79
CA CYS A 86 -0.33 -15.69 -4.00
C CYS A 86 0.40 -14.34 -4.08
N ARG A 87 -0.36 -13.25 -3.97
CA ARG A 87 0.17 -11.88 -3.97
C ARG A 87 -0.43 -11.06 -2.85
N TYR A 88 0.35 -10.14 -2.30
CA TYR A 88 -0.19 -9.13 -1.40
C TYR A 88 -1.14 -8.20 -2.15
N GLY A 89 -2.23 -7.79 -1.50
CA GLY A 89 -3.02 -6.65 -1.93
C GLY A 89 -2.22 -5.36 -1.84
N GLU A 90 -2.64 -4.35 -2.57
CA GLU A 90 -2.04 -3.02 -2.43
C GLU A 90 -2.30 -2.47 -1.04
N PHE A 91 -1.24 -2.07 -0.36
CA PHE A 91 -1.29 -1.41 0.94
C PHE A 91 -0.53 -0.10 0.88
N SER A 92 -1.12 0.94 1.44
CA SER A 92 -0.48 2.24 1.58
C SER A 92 -0.90 2.87 2.91
N ALA A 93 0.07 3.41 3.63
CA ALA A 93 -0.16 4.08 4.92
C ALA A 93 0.76 5.29 5.09
N LEU A 94 0.21 6.36 5.69
CA LEU A 94 0.99 7.50 6.12
C LEU A 94 1.59 7.20 7.49
N LEU A 95 2.91 7.20 7.58
CA LEU A 95 3.64 6.85 8.80
C LEU A 95 4.63 7.94 9.18
N GLU A 96 4.96 8.02 10.48
CA GLU A 96 6.02 8.88 10.96
C GLU A 96 7.39 8.43 10.43
N SER A 97 8.25 9.39 10.08
CA SER A 97 9.61 9.13 9.57
C SER A 97 10.47 8.31 10.53
N SER A 98 10.20 8.36 11.82
CA SER A 98 10.82 7.53 12.87
C SER A 98 10.61 6.02 12.67
N LYS A 99 9.55 5.62 11.94
CA LYS A 99 9.21 4.23 11.62
C LYS A 99 9.85 3.74 10.33
N ARG A 100 10.49 4.63 9.56
CA ARG A 100 11.13 4.27 8.27
C ARG A 100 12.20 3.19 8.45
N GLY A 101 12.12 2.12 7.65
CA GLY A 101 13.03 0.97 7.72
C GLY A 101 12.83 0.05 8.93
N ARG A 102 11.78 0.27 9.73
CA ARG A 102 11.45 -0.57 10.90
C ARG A 102 10.16 -1.35 10.71
N ILE A 103 9.56 -1.26 9.53
CA ILE A 103 8.34 -2.01 9.21
C ILE A 103 8.72 -3.46 8.92
N THR A 104 8.08 -4.37 9.63
CA THR A 104 8.13 -5.82 9.41
C THR A 104 6.80 -6.29 8.86
N VAL A 105 6.85 -7.31 8.00
CA VAL A 105 5.67 -7.88 7.34
C VAL A 105 5.49 -9.30 7.87
N GLU A 106 4.35 -9.56 8.47
CA GLU A 106 3.95 -10.89 8.91
C GLU A 106 2.82 -11.39 8.02
N THR A 107 2.93 -12.62 7.55
CA THR A 107 1.94 -13.25 6.68
C THR A 107 1.21 -14.35 7.43
N GLU A 108 -0.11 -14.36 7.29
CA GLU A 108 -0.95 -15.45 7.75
C GLU A 108 -1.60 -16.12 6.53
N LEU A 109 -0.99 -17.21 6.09
CA LEU A 109 -1.48 -18.07 5.00
C LEU A 109 -1.78 -19.46 5.56
N PRO A 110 -2.84 -20.13 5.10
CA PRO A 110 -3.09 -21.53 5.42
C PRO A 110 -2.00 -22.42 4.79
N GLU A 111 -1.73 -23.55 5.39
CA GLU A 111 -0.77 -24.52 4.85
C GLU A 111 -1.27 -25.11 3.52
N GLU A 112 -2.59 -25.27 3.38
CA GLU A 112 -3.24 -25.84 2.19
C GLU A 112 -4.54 -25.10 1.85
N LEU A 113 -4.82 -24.97 0.56
CA LEU A 113 -6.07 -24.49 0.00
C LEU A 113 -6.81 -25.61 -0.72
N ALA A 114 -8.14 -25.66 -0.63
CA ALA A 114 -8.96 -26.64 -1.35
C ALA A 114 -9.47 -26.04 -2.67
N ALA A 115 -9.22 -26.74 -3.79
CA ALA A 115 -9.77 -26.33 -5.09
C ALA A 115 -11.30 -26.56 -5.16
N PRO A 116 -12.06 -25.73 -5.92
CA PRO A 116 -11.56 -24.69 -6.82
C PRO A 116 -11.21 -23.40 -6.08
N ILE A 117 -10.23 -22.66 -6.60
CA ILE A 117 -9.82 -21.34 -6.13
C ILE A 117 -10.03 -20.36 -7.29
N ALA A 118 -10.67 -19.23 -7.05
CA ALA A 118 -10.83 -18.21 -8.06
C ALA A 118 -9.62 -17.26 -8.08
N GLU A 119 -9.25 -16.75 -9.25
CA GLU A 119 -8.28 -15.66 -9.35
C GLU A 119 -8.79 -14.44 -8.57
N GLY A 120 -7.93 -13.83 -7.76
CA GLY A 120 -8.30 -12.71 -6.90
C GLY A 120 -9.07 -13.11 -5.63
N GLU A 121 -9.26 -14.39 -5.34
CA GLU A 121 -9.84 -14.85 -4.08
C GLU A 121 -8.92 -14.52 -2.91
N CYS A 122 -9.47 -13.99 -1.82
CA CYS A 122 -8.71 -13.70 -0.61
C CYS A 122 -8.42 -15.01 0.13
N VAL A 123 -7.15 -15.37 0.22
CA VAL A 123 -6.69 -16.66 0.77
C VAL A 123 -5.92 -16.51 2.08
N GLY A 124 -5.61 -15.28 2.48
CA GLY A 124 -4.88 -15.00 3.70
C GLY A 124 -4.85 -13.52 4.02
N ARG A 125 -4.08 -13.16 5.05
CA ARG A 125 -3.86 -11.76 5.41
C ARG A 125 -2.38 -11.47 5.66
N VAL A 126 -2.04 -10.20 5.49
CA VAL A 126 -0.72 -9.65 5.79
C VAL A 126 -0.88 -8.58 6.87
N ILE A 127 0.03 -8.56 7.83
CA ILE A 127 0.05 -7.61 8.93
C ILE A 127 1.37 -6.84 8.87
N TYR A 128 1.26 -5.52 8.80
CA TYR A 128 2.41 -4.62 8.81
C TYR A 128 2.63 -4.12 10.23
N LYS A 129 3.83 -4.33 10.78
CA LYS A 129 4.17 -3.98 12.17
C LYS A 129 5.39 -3.07 12.23
N CYS A 130 5.43 -2.23 13.25
CA CYS A 130 6.62 -1.48 13.66
C CYS A 130 6.92 -1.81 15.13
N GLY A 131 7.84 -2.75 15.38
CA GLY A 131 7.97 -3.39 16.69
C GLY A 131 6.69 -4.13 17.03
N ASP A 132 6.10 -3.84 18.20
CA ASP A 132 4.85 -4.47 18.66
C ASP A 132 3.57 -3.77 18.15
N GLU A 133 3.71 -2.61 17.51
CA GLU A 133 2.58 -1.82 16.99
C GLU A 133 2.17 -2.29 15.59
N THR A 134 0.91 -2.68 15.40
CA THR A 134 0.33 -2.92 14.07
C THR A 134 0.04 -1.57 13.41
N VAL A 135 0.69 -1.32 12.27
CA VAL A 135 0.52 -0.09 11.48
C VAL A 135 -0.50 -0.25 10.35
N GLY A 136 -0.85 -1.49 10.02
CA GLY A 136 -1.90 -1.79 9.06
C GLY A 136 -2.02 -3.27 8.74
N GLU A 137 -3.08 -3.61 8.02
CA GLU A 137 -3.37 -4.98 7.57
C GLU A 137 -3.84 -4.95 6.11
N GLY A 138 -3.59 -6.05 5.39
CA GLY A 138 -4.03 -6.23 4.02
C GLY A 138 -4.44 -7.67 3.74
N GLY A 139 -5.09 -7.90 2.59
CA GLY A 139 -5.41 -9.25 2.12
C GLY A 139 -4.26 -9.86 1.32
N ILE A 140 -4.20 -11.19 1.32
CA ILE A 140 -3.40 -11.97 0.38
C ILE A 140 -4.36 -12.65 -0.58
N PHE A 141 -4.09 -12.53 -1.87
CA PHE A 141 -5.00 -12.96 -2.93
C PHE A 141 -4.34 -13.99 -3.84
N ALA A 142 -5.15 -14.95 -4.32
CA ALA A 142 -4.72 -15.88 -5.35
C ALA A 142 -4.37 -15.10 -6.64
N ALA A 143 -3.15 -15.25 -7.12
CA ALA A 143 -2.69 -14.59 -8.34
C ALA A 143 -3.24 -15.24 -9.61
N GLU A 144 -3.69 -16.49 -9.49
CA GLU A 144 -4.28 -17.31 -10.55
C GLU A 144 -5.38 -18.22 -10.01
N GLY A 145 -6.33 -18.57 -10.87
CA GLY A 145 -7.37 -19.52 -10.51
C GLY A 145 -6.90 -20.98 -10.61
N VAL A 146 -7.27 -21.83 -9.64
CA VAL A 146 -7.00 -23.26 -9.69
C VAL A 146 -8.31 -24.05 -9.76
N ALA A 147 -8.59 -24.63 -10.91
CA ALA A 147 -9.78 -25.46 -11.10
C ALA A 147 -9.68 -26.79 -10.34
N LYS A 148 -10.84 -27.32 -9.93
CA LYS A 148 -10.90 -28.65 -9.32
C LYS A 148 -10.51 -29.73 -10.33
N ILE A 149 -9.69 -30.71 -9.91
CA ILE A 149 -9.29 -31.82 -10.77
C ILE A 149 -10.48 -32.76 -11.00
N SER A 150 -10.69 -33.17 -12.25
CA SER A 150 -11.68 -34.20 -12.59
C SER A 150 -11.17 -35.61 -12.34
N TYR A 151 -12.09 -36.58 -12.27
CA TYR A 151 -11.70 -38.01 -12.15
C TYR A 151 -10.76 -38.44 -13.28
N GLY A 152 -10.98 -38.01 -14.52
CA GLY A 152 -10.09 -38.28 -15.66
C GLY A 152 -8.70 -37.65 -15.45
N GLY A 153 -8.64 -36.45 -14.88
CA GLY A 153 -7.38 -35.77 -14.53
C GLY A 153 -6.60 -36.55 -13.46
N ILE A 154 -7.28 -37.08 -12.44
CA ILE A 154 -6.65 -37.91 -11.41
C ILE A 154 -6.06 -39.20 -12.05
N LEU A 155 -6.83 -39.89 -12.90
CA LEU A 155 -6.36 -41.09 -13.58
C LEU A 155 -5.13 -40.80 -14.45
N MET A 156 -5.15 -39.69 -15.21
CA MET A 156 -4.00 -39.31 -16.04
C MET A 156 -2.77 -38.96 -15.20
N ARG A 157 -2.96 -38.31 -14.03
CA ARG A 157 -1.84 -38.04 -13.10
C ARG A 157 -1.21 -39.30 -12.57
N ILE A 158 -2.04 -40.29 -12.19
CA ILE A 158 -1.58 -41.63 -11.74
C ILE A 158 -0.79 -42.32 -12.87
N ILE A 159 -1.35 -42.37 -14.08
CA ILE A 159 -0.68 -42.99 -15.24
C ILE A 159 0.69 -42.36 -15.52
N ARG A 160 0.77 -41.04 -15.51
CA ARG A 160 2.04 -40.31 -15.68
C ARG A 160 3.06 -40.61 -14.59
N SER A 161 2.62 -40.70 -13.34
CA SER A 161 3.50 -41.04 -12.21
C SER A 161 4.07 -42.48 -12.34
N PHE A 162 3.31 -43.42 -12.88
CA PHE A 162 3.80 -44.78 -13.12
C PHE A 162 4.69 -44.92 -14.35
N LEU A 163 4.45 -44.10 -15.39
CA LEU A 163 5.21 -44.14 -16.64
C LEU A 163 6.49 -43.28 -16.61
N LEU A 164 6.76 -42.57 -15.52
CA LEU A 164 7.92 -41.69 -15.37
C LEU A 164 8.02 -40.60 -16.49
N ILE A 165 6.89 -40.19 -17.04
CA ILE A 165 6.78 -39.15 -18.09
C ILE A 165 6.22 -37.85 -17.50
#